data_2d6b3ca509594b62824151c1108822d0
#
_entry.id   2d6b3ca509594b62824151c1108822d0
#
_cell.length_a   1.000
_cell.length_b   1.000
_cell.length_c   1.000
_cell.angle_alpha   90.00
_cell.angle_beta   90.00
_cell.angle_gamma   90.00
#
_symmetry.space_group_name_H-M   'P 1'
#
loop_
_entity.id
_entity.type
_entity.pdbx_description
1 polymer ?
#
loop_
_entity_poly.entity_id
_entity_poly.type
_entity_poly.pdbx_seq_one_letter_code
_entity_poly.pdbx_strand_id
1 'polypeptide(L)'
;MSTQSRTQIDELMSHIEETWSNLSTLFDDLAAGNGWDQKHGPDWTFAELPYHLAYCNQEILIRGIKAGPNLPDGEQELLASADAINAWNARKFAERPAGQTAAQSVSQWRRTCDEIRQLTSEMTDTDLDRPFWMPLFFGWRDVREGFLFTRAHDWGEFMQLRIYMGREDPIPSAGVTRAYLKRMLGSFPLFFNPEAAAGRQFTVVMAFADPGVGAFSFQVADGAVAFVESRLPQADLVMTQSAETFLKTLTGMLDPAEAIQSGLVQVNDLDSLATFGQLFPLP
;
A
#
# COMPACT_ATOMS: atom_id res chain seq x y z
N MET A 1 22.95 -19.80 -24.13
CA MET A 1 21.85 -18.85 -23.97
C MET A 1 21.93 -18.34 -22.52
N SER A 2 22.17 -17.05 -22.31
CA SER A 2 22.16 -16.46 -20.96
C SER A 2 20.72 -16.55 -20.44
N THR A 3 20.48 -17.25 -19.33
CA THR A 3 19.22 -17.19 -18.61
C THR A 3 19.05 -15.76 -18.11
N GLN A 4 18.07 -15.05 -18.63
CA GLN A 4 17.74 -13.71 -18.13
C GLN A 4 17.36 -13.80 -16.65
N SER A 5 17.77 -12.80 -15.85
CA SER A 5 17.49 -12.75 -14.41
C SER A 5 15.98 -12.59 -14.14
N ARG A 6 15.52 -13.23 -13.07
CA ARG A 6 14.16 -13.11 -12.53
C ARG A 6 14.13 -12.71 -11.06
N THR A 7 15.28 -12.38 -10.50
CA THR A 7 15.44 -12.17 -9.05
C THR A 7 14.49 -11.10 -8.49
N GLN A 8 14.31 -9.99 -9.22
CA GLN A 8 13.44 -8.89 -8.77
C GLN A 8 11.94 -9.24 -8.88
N ILE A 9 11.54 -9.90 -9.98
CA ILE A 9 10.16 -10.39 -10.15
C ILE A 9 9.83 -11.41 -9.06
N ASP A 10 10.73 -12.36 -8.81
CA ASP A 10 10.53 -13.43 -7.84
C ASP A 10 10.43 -12.84 -6.41
N GLU A 11 11.21 -11.80 -6.07
CA GLU A 11 11.07 -11.07 -4.80
C GLU A 11 9.73 -10.33 -4.69
N LEU A 12 9.34 -9.60 -5.73
CA LEU A 12 8.05 -8.88 -5.75
C LEU A 12 6.88 -9.85 -5.60
N MET A 13 6.89 -10.93 -6.36
CA MET A 13 5.86 -11.96 -6.31
C MET A 13 5.83 -12.69 -4.97
N SER A 14 6.97 -12.99 -4.37
CA SER A 14 7.03 -13.62 -3.04
C SER A 14 6.28 -12.80 -1.99
N HIS A 15 6.45 -11.48 -1.98
CA HIS A 15 5.74 -10.59 -1.06
C HIS A 15 4.23 -10.51 -1.34
N ILE A 16 3.85 -10.47 -2.62
CA ILE A 16 2.45 -10.45 -3.04
C ILE A 16 1.76 -11.77 -2.67
N GLU A 17 2.40 -12.90 -2.94
CA GLU A 17 1.89 -14.23 -2.63
C GLU A 17 1.69 -14.46 -1.12
N GLU A 18 2.61 -13.98 -0.28
CA GLU A 18 2.43 -14.04 1.17
C GLU A 18 1.18 -13.27 1.59
N THR A 19 0.97 -12.06 1.06
CA THR A 19 -0.21 -11.26 1.33
C THR A 19 -1.49 -11.94 0.85
N TRP A 20 -1.49 -12.52 -0.35
CA TRP A 20 -2.65 -13.25 -0.87
C TRP A 20 -2.97 -14.52 -0.07
N SER A 21 -1.95 -15.22 0.43
CA SER A 21 -2.13 -16.35 1.34
C SER A 21 -2.82 -15.92 2.63
N ASN A 22 -2.37 -14.80 3.21
CA ASN A 22 -2.95 -14.23 4.42
C ASN A 22 -4.39 -13.77 4.20
N LEU A 23 -4.68 -13.08 3.08
CA LEU A 23 -6.06 -12.71 2.68
C LEU A 23 -6.96 -13.93 2.50
N SER A 24 -6.45 -14.99 1.83
CA SER A 24 -7.20 -16.25 1.68
C SER A 24 -7.59 -16.84 3.02
N THR A 25 -6.69 -16.84 4.01
CA THR A 25 -6.97 -17.33 5.36
C THR A 25 -8.11 -16.53 6.00
N LEU A 26 -8.07 -15.19 5.94
CA LEU A 26 -9.13 -14.36 6.49
C LEU A 26 -10.47 -14.53 5.75
N PHE A 27 -10.47 -14.71 4.43
CA PHE A 27 -11.69 -14.99 3.66
C PHE A 27 -12.28 -16.34 3.99
N ASP A 28 -11.47 -17.36 4.23
CA ASP A 28 -11.94 -18.67 4.64
C ASP A 28 -12.53 -18.62 6.07
N ASP A 29 -11.95 -17.83 6.99
CA ASP A 29 -12.50 -17.57 8.32
C ASP A 29 -13.84 -16.82 8.25
N LEU A 30 -13.98 -15.80 7.41
CA LEU A 30 -15.24 -15.08 7.20
C LEU A 30 -16.32 -16.01 6.64
N ALA A 31 -15.96 -16.92 5.73
CA ALA A 31 -16.89 -17.90 5.17
C ALA A 31 -17.37 -18.89 6.24
N ALA A 32 -16.48 -19.35 7.10
CA ALA A 32 -16.81 -20.29 8.19
C ALA A 32 -17.67 -19.61 9.29
N GLY A 33 -17.43 -18.34 9.57
CA GLY A 33 -18.10 -17.57 10.64
C GLY A 33 -19.35 -16.79 10.19
N ASN A 34 -19.74 -16.83 8.90
CA ASN A 34 -20.79 -15.97 8.32
C ASN A 34 -20.57 -14.47 8.59
N GLY A 35 -19.32 -14.00 8.62
CA GLY A 35 -18.94 -12.64 8.99
C GLY A 35 -19.01 -11.61 7.85
N TRP A 36 -19.47 -11.98 6.66
CA TRP A 36 -19.40 -11.16 5.46
C TRP A 36 -20.15 -9.82 5.51
N ASP A 37 -21.22 -9.74 6.31
CA ASP A 37 -22.05 -8.53 6.43
C ASP A 37 -21.46 -7.48 7.40
N GLN A 38 -20.36 -7.80 8.06
CA GLN A 38 -19.67 -6.85 8.94
C GLN A 38 -19.01 -5.75 8.12
N LYS A 39 -18.84 -4.57 8.74
CA LYS A 39 -18.26 -3.41 8.09
C LYS A 39 -16.74 -3.52 7.94
N HIS A 40 -16.27 -3.18 6.74
CA HIS A 40 -14.90 -2.91 6.41
C HIS A 40 -14.75 -1.40 6.16
N GLY A 41 -14.53 -0.66 7.23
CA GLY A 41 -14.56 0.81 7.17
C GLY A 41 -15.97 1.40 7.14
N PRO A 42 -16.11 2.70 6.84
CA PRO A 42 -17.38 3.41 6.90
C PRO A 42 -18.36 2.97 5.80
N ASP A 43 -17.88 2.65 4.61
CA ASP A 43 -18.69 2.54 3.40
C ASP A 43 -18.88 1.10 2.91
N TRP A 44 -17.98 0.18 3.24
CA TRP A 44 -17.94 -1.18 2.69
C TRP A 44 -18.26 -2.24 3.73
N THR A 45 -18.67 -3.41 3.25
CA THR A 45 -18.73 -4.65 4.02
C THR A 45 -17.56 -5.56 3.66
N PHE A 46 -17.28 -6.56 4.50
CA PHE A 46 -16.27 -7.57 4.16
C PHE A 46 -16.58 -8.33 2.86
N ALA A 47 -17.87 -8.45 2.50
CA ALA A 47 -18.30 -9.11 1.26
C ALA A 47 -17.86 -8.36 -0.02
N GLU A 48 -17.54 -7.07 0.09
CA GLU A 48 -17.16 -6.21 -1.04
C GLU A 48 -15.66 -6.24 -1.30
N LEU A 49 -14.84 -6.50 -0.27
CA LEU A 49 -13.39 -6.48 -0.38
C LEU A 49 -12.81 -7.45 -1.44
N PRO A 50 -13.22 -8.73 -1.52
CA PRO A 50 -12.67 -9.62 -2.57
C PRO A 50 -13.01 -9.15 -3.99
N TYR A 51 -14.17 -8.50 -4.18
CA TYR A 51 -14.51 -7.89 -5.46
C TYR A 51 -13.62 -6.69 -5.78
N HIS A 52 -13.36 -5.83 -4.77
CA HIS A 52 -12.43 -4.71 -4.88
C HIS A 52 -11.03 -5.17 -5.31
N LEU A 53 -10.46 -6.12 -4.61
CA LEU A 53 -9.15 -6.70 -4.95
C LEU A 53 -9.13 -7.30 -6.37
N ALA A 54 -10.22 -7.96 -6.78
CA ALA A 54 -10.31 -8.55 -8.12
C ALA A 54 -10.28 -7.49 -9.22
N TYR A 55 -11.04 -6.40 -9.09
CA TYR A 55 -11.03 -5.38 -10.13
C TYR A 55 -9.76 -4.53 -10.10
N CYS A 56 -9.14 -4.29 -8.94
CA CYS A 56 -7.83 -3.66 -8.86
C CYS A 56 -6.76 -4.48 -9.59
N ASN A 57 -6.71 -5.78 -9.35
CA ASN A 57 -5.83 -6.69 -10.10
C ASN A 57 -6.08 -6.62 -11.61
N GLN A 58 -7.36 -6.67 -12.02
CA GLN A 58 -7.75 -6.71 -13.44
C GLN A 58 -7.45 -5.38 -14.15
N GLU A 59 -7.90 -4.27 -13.58
CA GLU A 59 -7.88 -2.96 -14.25
C GLU A 59 -6.53 -2.26 -14.14
N ILE A 60 -5.74 -2.58 -13.10
CA ILE A 60 -4.44 -1.95 -12.91
C ILE A 60 -3.35 -2.89 -13.42
N LEU A 61 -3.06 -4.00 -12.71
CA LEU A 61 -1.88 -4.79 -13.01
C LEU A 61 -2.02 -5.62 -14.29
N ILE A 62 -3.08 -6.43 -14.41
CA ILE A 62 -3.26 -7.34 -15.56
C ILE A 62 -3.40 -6.54 -16.85
N ARG A 63 -4.29 -5.55 -16.86
CA ARG A 63 -4.52 -4.70 -18.02
C ARG A 63 -3.25 -3.93 -18.42
N GLY A 64 -2.55 -3.34 -17.44
CA GLY A 64 -1.33 -2.59 -17.69
C GLY A 64 -0.21 -3.46 -18.27
N ILE A 65 -0.01 -4.68 -17.77
CA ILE A 65 0.97 -5.63 -18.30
C ILE A 65 0.61 -6.05 -19.74
N LYS A 66 -0.67 -6.36 -20.00
CA LYS A 66 -1.13 -6.82 -21.32
C LYS A 66 -1.13 -5.71 -22.38
N ALA A 67 -1.58 -4.51 -22.03
CA ALA A 67 -1.63 -3.39 -22.94
C ALA A 67 -0.25 -2.78 -23.19
N GLY A 68 0.58 -2.66 -22.13
CA GLY A 68 1.88 -2.02 -22.21
C GLY A 68 1.78 -0.62 -22.83
N PRO A 69 2.66 -0.27 -23.80
CA PRO A 69 2.64 1.04 -24.46
C PRO A 69 1.46 1.24 -25.43
N ASN A 70 0.66 0.20 -25.70
CA ASN A 70 -0.42 0.23 -26.69
C ASN A 70 -1.78 0.56 -26.06
N LEU A 71 -1.85 1.00 -24.79
CA LEU A 71 -3.09 1.40 -24.16
C LEU A 71 -3.68 2.62 -24.92
N PRO A 72 -4.91 2.54 -25.46
CA PRO A 72 -5.53 3.64 -26.18
C PRO A 72 -5.69 4.90 -25.31
N ASP A 73 -5.52 6.09 -25.89
CA ASP A 73 -5.64 7.36 -25.16
C ASP A 73 -7.00 7.51 -24.47
N GLY A 74 -8.08 7.04 -25.07
CA GLY A 74 -9.42 7.06 -24.49
C GLY A 74 -9.61 6.11 -23.28
N GLU A 75 -8.62 5.25 -23.00
CA GLU A 75 -8.59 4.32 -21.88
C GLU A 75 -7.58 4.73 -20.79
N GLN A 76 -6.89 5.86 -20.98
CA GLN A 76 -5.89 6.41 -20.06
C GLN A 76 -6.55 7.35 -19.03
N GLU A 77 -7.54 6.85 -18.28
CA GLU A 77 -8.12 7.63 -17.17
C GLU A 77 -7.08 7.80 -16.06
N LEU A 78 -6.84 9.05 -15.64
CA LEU A 78 -5.96 9.36 -14.51
C LEU A 78 -6.79 9.76 -13.30
N LEU A 79 -6.67 8.99 -12.24
CA LEU A 79 -7.32 9.21 -10.94
C LEU A 79 -6.38 10.02 -10.03
N ALA A 80 -6.40 11.35 -10.21
CA ALA A 80 -5.42 12.25 -9.61
C ALA A 80 -5.79 12.76 -8.20
N SER A 81 -6.91 12.32 -7.63
CA SER A 81 -7.35 12.72 -6.29
C SER A 81 -8.09 11.59 -5.59
N ALA A 82 -8.22 11.70 -4.27
CA ALA A 82 -9.02 10.77 -3.47
C ALA A 82 -10.48 10.71 -3.96
N ASP A 83 -11.09 11.84 -4.30
CA ASP A 83 -12.45 11.89 -4.83
C ASP A 83 -12.57 11.15 -6.16
N ALA A 84 -11.59 11.29 -7.05
CA ALA A 84 -11.58 10.57 -8.33
C ALA A 84 -11.45 9.05 -8.11
N ILE A 85 -10.63 8.62 -7.16
CA ILE A 85 -10.49 7.21 -6.77
C ILE A 85 -11.80 6.67 -6.17
N ASN A 86 -12.42 7.43 -5.26
CA ASN A 86 -13.70 7.04 -4.66
C ASN A 86 -14.82 6.93 -5.71
N ALA A 87 -14.87 7.89 -6.66
CA ALA A 87 -15.82 7.83 -7.77
C ALA A 87 -15.56 6.63 -8.70
N TRP A 88 -14.30 6.31 -8.96
CA TRP A 88 -13.92 5.13 -9.73
C TRP A 88 -14.32 3.83 -9.01
N ASN A 89 -14.05 3.71 -7.71
CA ASN A 89 -14.48 2.59 -6.90
C ASN A 89 -16.01 2.43 -6.93
N ALA A 90 -16.77 3.52 -6.75
CA ALA A 90 -18.23 3.50 -6.80
C ALA A 90 -18.75 2.99 -8.17
N ARG A 91 -18.14 3.43 -9.29
CA ARG A 91 -18.47 2.91 -10.63
C ARG A 91 -18.21 1.41 -10.72
N LYS A 92 -17.03 0.94 -10.24
CA LYS A 92 -16.67 -0.49 -10.27
C LYS A 92 -17.60 -1.33 -9.42
N PHE A 93 -18.03 -0.84 -8.25
CA PHE A 93 -19.04 -1.54 -7.45
C PHE A 93 -20.42 -1.58 -8.16
N ALA A 94 -20.80 -0.53 -8.88
CA ALA A 94 -22.03 -0.52 -9.67
C ALA A 94 -22.00 -1.53 -10.85
N GLU A 95 -20.81 -1.85 -11.36
CA GLU A 95 -20.59 -2.88 -12.40
C GLU A 95 -20.67 -4.32 -11.84
N ARG A 96 -20.65 -4.49 -10.50
CA ARG A 96 -20.74 -5.81 -9.88
C ARG A 96 -22.02 -6.52 -10.30
N PRO A 97 -21.96 -7.78 -10.77
CA PRO A 97 -23.14 -8.53 -11.15
C PRO A 97 -24.17 -8.60 -10.02
N ALA A 98 -25.46 -8.34 -10.37
CA ALA A 98 -26.53 -8.38 -9.39
C ALA A 98 -26.60 -9.77 -8.73
N GLY A 99 -26.64 -9.80 -7.39
CA GLY A 99 -26.68 -11.03 -6.61
C GLY A 99 -25.36 -11.79 -6.53
N GLN A 100 -24.23 -11.22 -6.99
CA GLN A 100 -22.91 -11.83 -6.78
C GLN A 100 -22.61 -11.97 -5.30
N THR A 101 -22.41 -13.22 -4.85
CA THR A 101 -22.09 -13.53 -3.45
C THR A 101 -20.63 -13.24 -3.12
N ALA A 102 -20.30 -13.14 -1.81
CA ALA A 102 -18.92 -13.01 -1.35
C ALA A 102 -18.03 -14.18 -1.84
N ALA A 103 -18.53 -15.42 -1.80
CA ALA A 103 -17.81 -16.59 -2.29
C ALA A 103 -17.50 -16.51 -3.80
N GLN A 104 -18.42 -15.96 -4.60
CA GLN A 104 -18.16 -15.71 -6.03
C GLN A 104 -17.12 -14.62 -6.24
N SER A 105 -17.13 -13.57 -5.42
CA SER A 105 -16.10 -12.50 -5.43
C SER A 105 -14.72 -13.04 -5.04
N VAL A 106 -14.62 -13.89 -4.01
CA VAL A 106 -13.37 -14.58 -3.64
C VAL A 106 -12.87 -15.45 -4.79
N SER A 107 -13.77 -16.20 -5.44
CA SER A 107 -13.39 -17.02 -6.59
C SER A 107 -12.92 -16.17 -7.78
N GLN A 108 -13.51 -14.99 -7.99
CA GLN A 108 -13.08 -14.03 -9.00
C GLN A 108 -11.69 -13.48 -8.68
N TRP A 109 -11.47 -13.05 -7.45
CA TRP A 109 -10.15 -12.57 -7.00
C TRP A 109 -9.07 -13.64 -7.17
N ARG A 110 -9.32 -14.88 -6.73
CA ARG A 110 -8.37 -16.00 -6.92
C ARG A 110 -8.01 -16.20 -8.39
N ARG A 111 -8.98 -16.08 -9.31
CA ARG A 111 -8.69 -16.17 -10.76
C ARG A 111 -7.77 -15.03 -11.23
N THR A 112 -7.94 -13.80 -10.73
CA THR A 112 -7.02 -12.71 -11.10
C THR A 112 -5.62 -12.94 -10.53
N CYS A 113 -5.49 -13.50 -9.32
CA CYS A 113 -4.20 -13.92 -8.77
C CYS A 113 -3.52 -14.97 -9.65
N ASP A 114 -4.27 -15.99 -10.11
CA ASP A 114 -3.74 -17.03 -11.00
C ASP A 114 -3.32 -16.45 -12.36
N GLU A 115 -4.07 -15.50 -12.89
CA GLU A 115 -3.72 -14.80 -14.14
C GLU A 115 -2.43 -13.98 -13.99
N ILE A 116 -2.24 -13.29 -12.87
CA ILE A 116 -0.99 -12.58 -12.58
C ILE A 116 0.18 -13.57 -12.48
N ARG A 117 0.02 -14.71 -11.79
CA ARG A 117 1.03 -15.78 -11.73
C ARG A 117 1.41 -16.26 -13.13
N GLN A 118 0.43 -16.51 -13.99
CA GLN A 118 0.68 -16.93 -15.36
C GLN A 118 1.44 -15.87 -16.15
N LEU A 119 1.01 -14.61 -16.11
CA LEU A 119 1.68 -13.51 -16.80
C LEU A 119 3.13 -13.35 -16.34
N THR A 120 3.36 -13.42 -15.03
CA THR A 120 4.70 -13.26 -14.45
C THR A 120 5.61 -14.46 -14.67
N SER A 121 5.06 -15.66 -14.91
CA SER A 121 5.89 -16.87 -15.15
C SER A 121 6.79 -16.76 -16.37
N GLU A 122 6.40 -15.96 -17.35
CA GLU A 122 7.11 -15.75 -18.62
C GLU A 122 7.97 -14.47 -18.61
N MET A 123 7.86 -13.63 -17.57
CA MET A 123 8.58 -12.35 -17.46
C MET A 123 10.00 -12.53 -16.90
N THR A 124 10.85 -11.57 -17.22
CA THR A 124 12.20 -11.40 -16.70
C THR A 124 12.34 -10.03 -16.04
N ASP A 125 13.44 -9.79 -15.31
CA ASP A 125 13.67 -8.51 -14.63
C ASP A 125 13.68 -7.31 -15.61
N THR A 126 14.06 -7.54 -16.88
CA THR A 126 14.01 -6.49 -17.92
C THR A 126 12.59 -6.11 -18.33
N ASP A 127 11.61 -6.99 -18.13
CA ASP A 127 10.22 -6.70 -18.41
C ASP A 127 9.62 -5.72 -17.39
N LEU A 128 10.24 -5.58 -16.21
CA LEU A 128 9.83 -4.60 -15.19
C LEU A 128 10.02 -3.15 -15.65
N ASP A 129 10.88 -2.90 -16.62
CA ASP A 129 11.19 -1.56 -17.14
C ASP A 129 10.29 -1.17 -18.35
N ARG A 130 9.38 -2.07 -18.79
CA ARG A 130 8.44 -1.77 -19.88
C ARG A 130 7.45 -0.69 -19.47
N PRO A 131 7.00 0.17 -20.43
CA PRO A 131 5.97 1.16 -20.18
C PRO A 131 4.69 0.55 -19.61
N PHE A 132 4.14 1.19 -18.59
CA PHE A 132 2.96 0.77 -17.86
C PHE A 132 2.09 1.98 -17.54
N TRP A 133 0.78 1.92 -17.82
CA TRP A 133 -0.15 2.96 -17.41
C TRP A 133 -0.63 2.69 -15.98
N MET A 134 -0.25 3.58 -15.05
CA MET A 134 -0.73 3.60 -13.68
C MET A 134 -1.84 4.63 -13.56
N PRO A 135 -3.11 4.21 -13.41
CA PRO A 135 -4.23 5.14 -13.34
C PRO A 135 -4.22 6.01 -12.07
N LEU A 136 -3.59 5.54 -11.00
CA LEU A 136 -3.59 6.19 -9.69
C LEU A 136 -2.43 7.19 -9.59
N PHE A 137 -2.70 8.50 -9.64
CA PHE A 137 -1.79 9.63 -9.44
C PHE A 137 -0.61 9.77 -10.42
N PHE A 138 -0.20 8.73 -11.14
CA PHE A 138 1.12 8.71 -11.76
C PHE A 138 1.13 8.76 -13.30
N GLY A 139 0.11 8.24 -13.97
CA GLY A 139 0.14 8.11 -15.44
C GLY A 139 1.18 7.10 -15.92
N TRP A 140 1.89 7.41 -16.99
CA TRP A 140 2.92 6.51 -17.52
C TRP A 140 4.06 6.29 -16.54
N ARG A 141 4.33 5.03 -16.24
CA ARG A 141 5.42 4.50 -15.39
C ARG A 141 6.01 3.27 -16.05
N ASP A 142 6.70 2.46 -15.28
CA ASP A 142 7.15 1.12 -15.66
C ASP A 142 6.29 0.02 -14.99
N VAL A 143 6.38 -1.20 -15.48
CA VAL A 143 5.65 -2.38 -14.95
C VAL A 143 5.99 -2.60 -13.47
N ARG A 144 7.20 -2.27 -13.04
CA ARG A 144 7.64 -2.33 -11.64
C ARG A 144 6.69 -1.56 -10.72
N GLU A 145 6.25 -0.36 -11.12
CA GLU A 145 5.30 0.43 -10.34
C GLU A 145 3.95 -0.27 -10.15
N GLY A 146 3.48 -1.02 -11.15
CA GLY A 146 2.28 -1.85 -11.02
C GLY A 146 2.41 -2.92 -9.93
N PHE A 147 3.54 -3.61 -9.90
CA PHE A 147 3.82 -4.60 -8.84
C PHE A 147 4.01 -3.96 -7.47
N LEU A 148 4.72 -2.83 -7.39
CA LEU A 148 4.90 -2.09 -6.14
C LEU A 148 3.58 -1.57 -5.59
N PHE A 149 2.68 -1.12 -6.45
CA PHE A 149 1.31 -0.74 -6.08
C PHE A 149 0.54 -1.95 -5.55
N THR A 150 0.41 -3.03 -6.33
CA THR A 150 -0.35 -4.23 -5.92
C THR A 150 0.15 -4.76 -4.58
N ARG A 151 1.47 -4.86 -4.38
CA ARG A 151 2.07 -5.29 -3.12
C ARG A 151 1.65 -4.40 -1.95
N ALA A 152 1.67 -3.08 -2.12
CA ALA A 152 1.33 -2.15 -1.04
C ALA A 152 -0.18 -2.07 -0.80
N HIS A 153 -0.97 -2.04 -1.86
CA HIS A 153 -2.42 -2.00 -1.81
C HIS A 153 -2.98 -3.24 -1.10
N ASP A 154 -2.63 -4.42 -1.59
CA ASP A 154 -3.17 -5.67 -1.05
C ASP A 154 -2.71 -5.91 0.40
N TRP A 155 -1.49 -5.48 0.77
CA TRP A 155 -1.06 -5.51 2.16
C TRP A 155 -1.89 -4.55 3.04
N GLY A 156 -2.18 -3.35 2.56
CA GLY A 156 -3.02 -2.38 3.25
C GLY A 156 -4.42 -2.94 3.50
N GLU A 157 -5.05 -3.51 2.47
CA GLU A 157 -6.37 -4.14 2.56
C GLU A 157 -6.38 -5.35 3.50
N PHE A 158 -5.35 -6.20 3.42
CA PHE A 158 -5.18 -7.32 4.34
C PHE A 158 -5.10 -6.85 5.81
N MET A 159 -4.28 -5.85 6.09
CA MET A 159 -4.10 -5.36 7.45
C MET A 159 -5.38 -4.68 7.97
N GLN A 160 -6.07 -3.89 7.15
CA GLN A 160 -7.35 -3.30 7.51
C GLN A 160 -8.38 -4.38 7.82
N LEU A 161 -8.53 -5.39 6.94
CA LEU A 161 -9.43 -6.51 7.18
C LEU A 161 -9.12 -7.21 8.51
N ARG A 162 -7.85 -7.54 8.76
CA ARG A 162 -7.39 -8.18 9.99
C ARG A 162 -7.75 -7.35 11.23
N ILE A 163 -7.53 -6.04 11.17
CA ILE A 163 -7.83 -5.10 12.25
C ILE A 163 -9.34 -5.04 12.52
N TYR A 164 -10.17 -4.87 11.48
CA TYR A 164 -11.62 -4.81 11.63
C TYR A 164 -12.22 -6.13 12.11
N MET A 165 -11.61 -7.27 11.77
CA MET A 165 -12.00 -8.59 12.31
C MET A 165 -11.53 -8.80 13.76
N GLY A 166 -10.73 -7.89 14.34
CA GLY A 166 -10.15 -8.05 15.67
C GLY A 166 -9.19 -9.24 15.76
N ARG A 167 -8.49 -9.57 14.67
CA ARG A 167 -7.60 -10.73 14.59
C ARG A 167 -6.16 -10.34 14.86
N GLU A 168 -5.46 -11.18 15.60
CA GLU A 168 -4.01 -11.07 15.80
C GLU A 168 -3.23 -11.80 14.70
N ASP A 169 -3.78 -12.88 14.17
CA ASP A 169 -3.22 -13.69 13.08
C ASP A 169 -4.07 -13.58 11.79
N PRO A 170 -3.47 -13.82 10.62
CA PRO A 170 -2.04 -14.04 10.37
C PRO A 170 -1.20 -12.76 10.51
N ILE A 171 0.07 -12.90 10.94
CA ILE A 171 1.03 -11.80 11.03
C ILE A 171 1.89 -11.81 9.76
N PRO A 172 1.95 -10.68 8.99
CA PRO A 172 2.80 -10.60 7.84
C PRO A 172 4.29 -10.64 8.22
N SER A 173 5.13 -11.22 7.38
CA SER A 173 6.57 -11.25 7.63
C SER A 173 7.17 -9.83 7.71
N ALA A 174 8.31 -9.70 8.39
CA ALA A 174 9.04 -8.44 8.47
C ALA A 174 9.44 -7.91 7.08
N GLY A 175 9.75 -8.79 6.14
CA GLY A 175 10.12 -8.44 4.76
C GLY A 175 8.95 -7.76 4.03
N VAL A 176 7.78 -8.38 4.07
CA VAL A 176 6.56 -7.83 3.44
C VAL A 176 6.15 -6.51 4.10
N THR A 177 6.14 -6.46 5.43
CA THR A 177 5.80 -5.24 6.20
C THR A 177 6.78 -4.10 5.89
N ARG A 178 8.09 -4.38 5.88
CA ARG A 178 9.10 -3.40 5.52
C ARG A 178 8.94 -2.89 4.09
N ALA A 179 8.61 -3.78 3.15
CA ALA A 179 8.39 -3.41 1.77
C ALA A 179 7.18 -2.48 1.58
N TYR A 180 6.09 -2.71 2.33
CA TYR A 180 4.95 -1.81 2.40
C TYR A 180 5.35 -0.43 2.94
N LEU A 181 5.98 -0.40 4.11
CA LEU A 181 6.39 0.85 4.77
C LEU A 181 7.36 1.66 3.91
N LYS A 182 8.32 0.99 3.26
CA LYS A 182 9.21 1.63 2.29
C LYS A 182 8.42 2.33 1.18
N ARG A 183 7.39 1.68 0.62
CA ARG A 183 6.56 2.28 -0.44
C ARG A 183 5.77 3.47 0.08
N MET A 184 5.11 3.32 1.23
CA MET A 184 4.28 4.38 1.82
C MET A 184 5.12 5.58 2.23
N LEU A 185 6.19 5.36 3.00
CA LEU A 185 7.07 6.44 3.46
C LEU A 185 7.86 7.07 2.31
N GLY A 186 8.24 6.28 1.31
CA GLY A 186 8.88 6.78 0.10
C GLY A 186 8.01 7.73 -0.73
N SER A 187 6.70 7.77 -0.49
CA SER A 187 5.80 8.75 -1.11
C SER A 187 5.68 10.07 -0.32
N PHE A 188 6.11 10.13 0.94
CA PHE A 188 6.03 11.35 1.77
C PHE A 188 6.71 12.57 1.14
N PRO A 189 7.85 12.46 0.42
CA PRO A 189 8.40 13.58 -0.32
C PRO A 189 7.44 14.29 -1.28
N LEU A 190 6.37 13.61 -1.75
CA LEU A 190 5.32 14.22 -2.59
C LEU A 190 4.48 15.26 -1.82
N PHE A 191 4.41 15.14 -0.50
CA PHE A 191 3.69 16.07 0.39
C PHE A 191 4.61 17.08 1.07
N PHE A 192 5.89 17.11 0.69
CA PHE A 192 6.87 18.01 1.30
C PHE A 192 6.57 19.47 0.97
N ASN A 193 6.57 20.30 2.01
CA ASN A 193 6.40 21.75 1.90
C ASN A 193 7.75 22.48 1.93
N PRO A 194 8.31 22.86 0.78
CA PRO A 194 9.60 23.52 0.70
C PRO A 194 9.61 24.92 1.33
N GLU A 195 8.46 25.62 1.39
CA GLU A 195 8.35 26.94 2.02
C GLU A 195 8.52 26.84 3.54
N ALA A 196 7.89 25.83 4.16
CA ALA A 196 8.08 25.55 5.59
C ALA A 196 9.50 25.09 5.93
N ALA A 197 10.22 24.56 4.95
CA ALA A 197 11.60 24.06 5.11
C ALA A 197 12.68 25.15 4.90
N ALA A 198 12.32 26.38 4.51
CA ALA A 198 13.28 27.41 4.14
C ALA A 198 14.36 27.63 5.22
N GLY A 199 15.62 27.36 4.87
CA GLY A 199 16.79 27.52 5.74
C GLY A 199 16.87 26.51 6.91
N ARG A 200 16.00 25.50 6.98
CA ARG A 200 16.01 24.47 8.04
C ARG A 200 16.84 23.27 7.62
N GLN A 201 17.54 22.70 8.58
CA GLN A 201 18.03 21.33 8.53
C GLN A 201 17.23 20.55 9.56
N PHE A 202 16.62 19.43 9.15
CA PHE A 202 15.75 18.66 10.03
C PHE A 202 15.78 17.18 9.65
N THR A 203 16.06 16.33 10.62
CA THR A 203 16.13 14.89 10.42
C THR A 203 15.05 14.17 11.23
N VAL A 204 14.27 13.35 10.55
CA VAL A 204 13.21 12.52 11.15
C VAL A 204 13.60 11.06 11.04
N VAL A 205 13.41 10.31 12.12
CA VAL A 205 13.48 8.85 12.13
C VAL A 205 12.12 8.29 12.49
N MET A 206 11.58 7.44 11.61
CA MET A 206 10.42 6.59 11.88
C MET A 206 10.91 5.18 12.17
N ALA A 207 10.90 4.79 13.43
CA ALA A 207 11.31 3.46 13.90
C ALA A 207 10.08 2.57 14.10
N PHE A 208 10.16 1.32 13.68
CA PHE A 208 9.09 0.35 13.83
C PHE A 208 9.46 -0.69 14.88
N ALA A 209 8.55 -0.90 15.84
CA ALA A 209 8.74 -1.84 16.95
C ALA A 209 8.60 -3.30 16.50
N ASP A 210 8.05 -3.53 15.30
CA ASP A 210 7.88 -4.87 14.75
C ASP A 210 9.25 -5.52 14.49
N PRO A 211 9.50 -6.75 14.99
CA PRO A 211 10.79 -7.41 14.86
C PRO A 211 11.24 -7.53 13.39
N GLY A 212 12.45 -7.07 13.10
CA GLY A 212 13.06 -7.16 11.76
C GLY A 212 12.62 -6.08 10.75
N VAL A 213 11.63 -5.24 11.07
CA VAL A 213 11.18 -4.14 10.19
C VAL A 213 12.18 -2.99 10.18
N GLY A 214 12.66 -2.56 11.34
CA GLY A 214 13.72 -1.54 11.48
C GLY A 214 13.19 -0.11 11.39
N ALA A 215 13.92 0.77 10.70
CA ALA A 215 13.59 2.19 10.64
C ALA A 215 13.84 2.79 9.24
N PHE A 216 13.22 3.95 9.02
CA PHE A 216 13.39 4.82 7.86
C PHE A 216 13.65 6.24 8.34
N SER A 217 14.27 7.07 7.49
CA SER A 217 14.56 8.45 7.84
C SER A 217 14.22 9.40 6.71
N PHE A 218 13.91 10.65 7.08
CA PHE A 218 13.81 11.77 6.16
C PHE A 218 14.85 12.81 6.58
N GLN A 219 15.62 13.29 5.64
CA GLN A 219 16.58 14.36 5.83
C GLN A 219 16.15 15.57 5.00
N VAL A 220 15.81 16.66 5.69
CA VAL A 220 15.47 17.94 5.09
C VAL A 220 16.71 18.81 5.15
N ALA A 221 17.15 19.31 4.01
CA ALA A 221 18.25 20.26 3.88
C ALA A 221 18.09 21.08 2.60
N ASP A 222 18.48 22.35 2.62
CA ASP A 222 18.50 23.24 1.45
C ASP A 222 17.16 23.31 0.68
N GLY A 223 16.04 23.20 1.41
CA GLY A 223 14.68 23.23 0.83
C GLY A 223 14.28 21.95 0.09
N ALA A 224 15.02 20.87 0.25
CA ALA A 224 14.73 19.56 -0.31
C ALA A 224 14.62 18.50 0.78
N VAL A 225 14.01 17.36 0.44
CA VAL A 225 13.91 16.20 1.32
C VAL A 225 14.48 14.96 0.64
N ALA A 226 15.29 14.20 1.39
CA ALA A 226 15.78 12.89 1.00
C ALA A 226 15.16 11.81 1.89
N PHE A 227 14.66 10.74 1.28
CA PHE A 227 14.21 9.52 1.96
C PHE A 227 15.36 8.53 2.07
N VAL A 228 15.58 7.97 3.26
CA VAL A 228 16.69 7.05 3.58
C VAL A 228 16.11 5.79 4.22
N GLU A 229 16.43 4.61 3.66
CA GLU A 229 15.90 3.31 4.09
C GLU A 229 16.57 2.73 5.35
N SER A 230 17.15 3.59 6.17
CA SER A 230 17.81 3.23 7.43
C SER A 230 17.65 4.31 8.48
N ARG A 231 17.97 3.96 9.72
CA ARG A 231 18.04 4.91 10.82
C ARG A 231 19.26 5.81 10.67
N LEU A 232 19.06 7.12 10.62
CA LEU A 232 20.16 8.09 10.73
C LEU A 232 20.57 8.25 12.20
N PRO A 233 21.89 8.49 12.47
CA PRO A 233 22.43 8.47 13.83
C PRO A 233 22.01 9.69 14.66
N GLN A 234 21.75 10.82 14.02
CA GLN A 234 21.32 12.06 14.68
C GLN A 234 19.98 12.48 14.08
N ALA A 235 18.97 12.57 14.91
CA ALA A 235 17.63 12.94 14.50
C ALA A 235 17.04 13.97 15.46
N ASP A 236 16.41 14.99 14.89
CA ASP A 236 15.65 15.98 15.64
C ASP A 236 14.35 15.36 16.15
N LEU A 237 13.71 14.56 15.32
CA LEU A 237 12.50 13.80 15.67
C LEU A 237 12.73 12.29 15.52
N VAL A 238 12.41 11.55 16.57
CA VAL A 238 12.30 10.09 16.53
C VAL A 238 10.87 9.70 16.90
N MET A 239 10.18 9.03 15.97
CA MET A 239 8.89 8.42 16.22
C MET A 239 9.05 6.90 16.26
N THR A 240 8.53 6.24 17.31
CA THR A 240 8.56 4.78 17.42
C THR A 240 7.13 4.27 17.57
N GLN A 241 6.73 3.33 16.71
CA GLN A 241 5.40 2.74 16.66
C GLN A 241 5.42 1.36 15.98
N SER A 242 4.33 0.61 16.04
CA SER A 242 4.17 -0.58 15.21
C SER A 242 3.69 -0.22 13.79
N ALA A 243 3.89 -1.11 12.83
CA ALA A 243 3.35 -0.97 11.48
C ALA A 243 1.82 -0.90 11.48
N GLU A 244 1.16 -1.64 12.38
CA GLU A 244 -0.28 -1.57 12.57
C GLU A 244 -0.73 -0.21 13.09
N THR A 245 -0.05 0.36 14.09
CA THR A 245 -0.34 1.70 14.61
C THR A 245 -0.15 2.75 13.51
N PHE A 246 0.93 2.67 12.74
CA PHE A 246 1.16 3.55 11.59
C PHE A 246 0.00 3.47 10.58
N LEU A 247 -0.44 2.28 10.20
CA LEU A 247 -1.57 2.11 9.30
C LEU A 247 -2.86 2.70 9.87
N LYS A 248 -3.17 2.42 11.14
CA LYS A 248 -4.37 2.95 11.81
C LYS A 248 -4.41 4.48 11.82
N THR A 249 -3.27 5.13 12.09
CA THR A 249 -3.19 6.60 12.06
C THR A 249 -3.28 7.15 10.64
N LEU A 250 -2.64 6.49 9.67
CA LEU A 250 -2.65 6.89 8.26
C LEU A 250 -4.06 6.80 7.64
N THR A 251 -4.84 5.79 8.04
CA THR A 251 -6.20 5.54 7.51
C THR A 251 -7.31 6.18 8.34
N GLY A 252 -6.97 6.96 9.39
CA GLY A 252 -7.94 7.59 10.27
C GLY A 252 -8.69 6.65 11.21
N MET A 253 -8.27 5.38 11.33
CA MET A 253 -8.83 4.43 12.31
C MET A 253 -8.42 4.75 13.75
N LEU A 254 -7.36 5.52 13.92
CA LEU A 254 -6.82 5.96 15.21
C LEU A 254 -6.38 7.42 15.08
N ASP A 255 -6.87 8.26 15.98
CA ASP A 255 -6.43 9.65 16.06
C ASP A 255 -4.93 9.72 16.45
N PRO A 256 -4.09 10.47 15.72
CA PRO A 256 -2.66 10.56 16.02
C PRO A 256 -2.36 11.10 17.43
N ALA A 257 -3.18 12.04 17.95
CA ALA A 257 -2.98 12.58 19.30
C ALA A 257 -3.34 11.53 20.36
N GLU A 258 -4.40 10.74 20.14
CA GLU A 258 -4.75 9.61 21.00
C GLU A 258 -3.67 8.54 20.98
N ALA A 259 -3.10 8.24 19.80
CA ALA A 259 -2.01 7.27 19.67
C ALA A 259 -0.76 7.68 20.47
N ILE A 260 -0.45 8.98 20.52
CA ILE A 260 0.66 9.52 21.31
C ILE A 260 0.31 9.47 22.82
N GLN A 261 -0.88 9.94 23.20
CA GLN A 261 -1.31 9.96 24.60
C GLN A 261 -1.37 8.56 25.22
N SER A 262 -1.77 7.55 24.45
CA SER A 262 -1.81 6.15 24.89
C SER A 262 -0.44 5.45 24.83
N GLY A 263 0.60 6.09 24.29
CA GLY A 263 1.95 5.54 24.15
C GLY A 263 2.11 4.53 23.01
N LEU A 264 1.11 4.40 22.14
CA LEU A 264 1.20 3.58 20.91
C LEU A 264 2.17 4.20 19.90
N VAL A 265 2.26 5.53 19.89
CA VAL A 265 3.31 6.29 19.20
C VAL A 265 4.16 7.00 20.25
N GLN A 266 5.44 6.67 20.31
CA GLN A 266 6.40 7.34 21.17
C GLN A 266 7.16 8.36 20.36
N VAL A 267 7.25 9.60 20.87
CA VAL A 267 8.02 10.71 20.27
C VAL A 267 9.02 11.22 21.28
N ASN A 268 10.21 11.57 20.81
CA ASN A 268 11.26 12.14 21.67
C ASN A 268 11.04 13.64 21.96
N ASP A 269 10.36 14.37 21.06
CA ASP A 269 10.14 15.81 21.17
C ASP A 269 8.87 16.25 20.43
N LEU A 270 7.95 16.92 21.15
CA LEU A 270 6.67 17.37 20.59
C LEU A 270 6.79 18.61 19.71
N ASP A 271 7.78 19.49 19.96
CA ASP A 271 7.99 20.66 19.12
C ASP A 271 8.55 20.24 17.74
N SER A 272 9.43 19.24 17.73
CA SER A 272 9.90 18.61 16.50
C SER A 272 8.77 17.88 15.76
N LEU A 273 7.84 17.26 16.47
CA LEU A 273 6.65 16.66 15.84
C LEU A 273 5.76 17.72 15.16
N ALA A 274 5.54 18.87 15.81
CA ALA A 274 4.81 20.00 15.21
C ALA A 274 5.54 20.53 13.96
N THR A 275 6.86 20.58 13.99
CA THR A 275 7.70 20.94 12.83
C THR A 275 7.52 19.91 11.70
N PHE A 276 7.51 18.61 12.00
CA PHE A 276 7.25 17.55 11.01
C PHE A 276 5.90 17.74 10.33
N GLY A 277 4.84 18.04 11.08
CA GLY A 277 3.52 18.31 10.51
C GLY A 277 3.47 19.52 9.57
N GLN A 278 4.30 20.55 9.81
CA GLN A 278 4.43 21.70 8.89
C GLN A 278 5.19 21.33 7.61
N LEU A 279 6.22 20.50 7.74
CA LEU A 279 7.04 20.04 6.61
C LEU A 279 6.33 19.03 5.72
N PHE A 280 5.44 18.21 6.29
CA PHE A 280 4.70 17.15 5.60
C PHE A 280 3.21 17.26 5.95
N PRO A 281 2.49 18.26 5.39
CA PRO A 281 1.05 18.38 5.59
C PRO A 281 0.34 17.25 4.83
N LEU A 282 0.14 16.12 5.52
CA LEU A 282 -0.63 15.00 4.96
C LEU A 282 -2.11 15.42 4.81
N PRO A 283 -2.77 15.01 3.72
CA PRO A 283 -4.16 15.38 3.44
C PRO A 283 -5.16 14.78 4.41
#